data_d1db3ec4daae49433cfceedeed8b5bb0
#
_entry.id   d1db3ec4daae49433cfceedeed8b5bb0
#
_cell.length_a   1.000
_cell.length_b   1.000
_cell.length_c   1.000
_cell.angle_alpha   90.00
_cell.angle_beta   90.00
_cell.angle_gamma   90.00
#
_symmetry.space_group_name_H-M   'P 1'
#
loop_
_entity.id
_entity.type
_entity.pdbx_description
1 polymer ?
#
loop_
_entity_poly.entity_id
_entity_poly.type
_entity_poly.pdbx_seq_one_letter_code
_entity_poly.pdbx_strand_id
1 'polypeptide(L)'
;PLQHGSTEILKMMRRGITRERTDDLIKKIKDINPDISIRTTLIVGHPGEEEKHFQEMCDFVSRNKFDRLGVFTYSHEEGTHSHSFEDNVPETVKRKRYNSIMSLQQKISHEINQEKVGKTFKVLIDRGDKNNYFGRTEFDSPEVDNEVIIPVKNSHLRVGEFYDVKIVSARAYDLVGKIL
;
A
#
# COMPACT_ATOMS: atom_id res chain seq x y z
N PRO A 1 7.36 -1.27 -9.00
CA PRO A 1 5.91 -1.03 -9.08
C PRO A 1 5.25 -1.92 -10.13
N LEU A 2 4.04 -2.45 -9.83
CA LEU A 2 3.28 -3.29 -10.76
C LEU A 2 2.59 -2.48 -11.86
N GLN A 3 2.34 -1.22 -11.61
CA GLN A 3 1.78 -0.19 -12.49
C GLN A 3 0.29 -0.35 -12.78
N HIS A 4 -0.22 -1.52 -13.17
CA HIS A 4 -1.62 -1.73 -13.48
C HIS A 4 -2.08 -3.18 -13.24
N GLY A 5 -3.39 -3.38 -13.05
CA GLY A 5 -4.03 -4.69 -12.88
C GLY A 5 -4.68 -5.26 -14.16
N SER A 6 -4.53 -4.62 -15.33
CA SER A 6 -5.02 -5.09 -16.60
C SER A 6 -3.87 -5.44 -17.54
N THR A 7 -3.92 -6.64 -18.15
CA THR A 7 -2.91 -7.08 -19.12
C THR A 7 -2.87 -6.20 -20.37
N GLU A 8 -4.01 -5.68 -20.84
CA GLU A 8 -4.08 -4.80 -22.00
C GLU A 8 -3.33 -3.49 -21.72
N ILE A 9 -3.57 -2.85 -20.58
CA ILE A 9 -2.89 -1.60 -20.21
C ILE A 9 -1.41 -1.84 -19.92
N LEU A 10 -1.04 -2.95 -19.27
CA LEU A 10 0.36 -3.33 -19.06
C LEU A 10 1.13 -3.44 -20.38
N LYS A 11 0.53 -4.03 -21.42
CA LYS A 11 1.12 -4.08 -22.78
C LYS A 11 1.30 -2.69 -23.38
N MET A 12 0.31 -1.80 -23.23
CA MET A 12 0.40 -0.41 -23.70
C MET A 12 1.53 0.36 -22.98
N MET A 13 1.72 0.09 -21.68
CA MET A 13 2.84 0.61 -20.89
C MET A 13 4.20 -0.07 -21.21
N ARG A 14 4.25 -0.97 -22.18
CA ARG A 14 5.43 -1.79 -22.51
C ARG A 14 5.96 -2.61 -21.32
N ARG A 15 5.06 -3.06 -20.43
CA ARG A 15 5.42 -4.00 -19.36
C ARG A 15 5.41 -5.42 -19.90
N GLY A 16 6.52 -6.13 -19.77
CA GLY A 16 6.70 -7.49 -20.27
C GLY A 16 6.02 -8.57 -19.44
N ILE A 17 5.03 -8.21 -18.62
CA ILE A 17 4.33 -9.12 -17.70
C ILE A 17 2.82 -9.01 -17.90
N THR A 18 2.09 -10.12 -17.70
CA THR A 18 0.63 -10.12 -17.67
C THR A 18 0.12 -10.11 -16.23
N ARG A 19 -1.16 -9.74 -16.06
CA ARG A 19 -1.83 -9.80 -14.76
C ARG A 19 -1.73 -11.21 -14.14
N GLU A 20 -2.02 -12.23 -14.93
CA GLU A 20 -2.02 -13.63 -14.49
C GLU A 20 -0.65 -14.05 -13.94
N ARG A 21 0.41 -13.71 -14.66
CA ARG A 21 1.80 -13.99 -14.21
C ARG A 21 2.15 -13.22 -12.93
N THR A 22 1.60 -12.01 -12.77
CA THR A 22 1.79 -11.22 -11.55
C THR A 22 1.04 -11.84 -10.39
N ASP A 23 -0.22 -12.27 -10.58
CA ASP A 23 -1.02 -12.98 -9.58
C ASP A 23 -0.30 -14.26 -9.12
N ASP A 24 0.21 -15.07 -10.07
CA ASP A 24 0.98 -16.30 -9.78
C ASP A 24 2.28 -16.00 -9.00
N LEU A 25 2.98 -14.93 -9.36
CA LEU A 25 4.20 -14.52 -8.66
C LEU A 25 3.91 -14.10 -7.22
N ILE A 26 2.90 -13.26 -7.01
CA ILE A 26 2.48 -12.82 -5.67
C ILE A 26 2.07 -14.02 -4.82
N LYS A 27 1.29 -14.94 -5.39
CA LYS A 27 0.90 -16.17 -4.72
C LYS A 27 2.11 -16.99 -4.29
N LYS A 28 3.06 -17.25 -5.19
CA LYS A 28 4.30 -17.98 -4.87
C LYS A 28 5.11 -17.32 -3.77
N ILE A 29 5.20 -15.98 -3.76
CA ILE A 29 5.90 -15.24 -2.72
C ILE A 29 5.22 -15.46 -1.36
N LYS A 30 3.89 -15.34 -1.31
CA LYS A 30 3.11 -15.55 -0.08
C LYS A 30 3.11 -17.02 0.38
N ASP A 31 3.16 -17.99 -0.56
CA ASP A 31 3.28 -19.41 -0.21
C ASP A 31 4.63 -19.74 0.44
N ILE A 32 5.71 -19.05 0.03
CA ILE A 32 7.06 -19.22 0.61
C ILE A 32 7.17 -18.52 1.97
N ASN A 33 6.64 -17.31 2.07
CA ASN A 33 6.65 -16.52 3.30
C ASN A 33 5.29 -15.83 3.49
N PRO A 34 4.37 -16.45 4.26
CA PRO A 34 3.03 -15.88 4.48
C PRO A 34 3.02 -14.52 5.20
N ASP A 35 4.05 -14.22 5.97
CA ASP A 35 4.17 -12.97 6.73
C ASP A 35 4.85 -11.85 5.94
N ILE A 36 5.21 -12.08 4.67
CA ILE A 36 5.86 -11.07 3.85
C ILE A 36 4.93 -9.88 3.59
N SER A 37 5.41 -8.68 3.84
CA SER A 37 4.69 -7.46 3.46
C SER A 37 5.00 -7.07 2.02
N ILE A 38 3.95 -6.93 1.20
CA ILE A 38 4.08 -6.58 -0.22
C ILE A 38 3.64 -5.13 -0.43
N ARG A 39 4.59 -4.34 -0.96
CA ARG A 39 4.35 -2.96 -1.38
C ARG A 39 4.32 -2.85 -2.89
N THR A 40 3.40 -2.07 -3.42
CA THR A 40 3.36 -1.73 -4.84
C THR A 40 2.77 -0.35 -5.09
N THR A 41 2.82 0.06 -6.36
CA THR A 41 2.23 1.29 -6.86
C THR A 41 1.48 0.99 -8.15
N LEU A 42 0.30 1.61 -8.29
CA LEU A 42 -0.55 1.55 -9.47
C LEU A 42 -0.77 2.95 -10.05
N ILE A 43 -1.04 3.00 -11.35
CA ILE A 43 -1.41 4.21 -12.08
C ILE A 43 -2.82 4.04 -12.63
N VAL A 44 -3.70 5.00 -12.38
CA VAL A 44 -5.06 5.05 -12.93
C VAL A 44 -5.16 6.12 -14.00
N GLY A 45 -6.02 5.90 -14.98
CA GLY A 45 -6.28 6.88 -16.05
C GLY A 45 -5.21 6.93 -17.13
N HIS A 46 -4.47 5.83 -17.35
CA HIS A 46 -3.57 5.71 -18.50
C HIS A 46 -4.38 5.88 -19.81
N PRO A 47 -3.80 6.53 -20.86
CA PRO A 47 -4.45 6.61 -22.17
C PRO A 47 -4.99 5.27 -22.64
N GLY A 48 -6.25 5.22 -23.06
CA GLY A 48 -6.93 3.99 -23.45
C GLY A 48 -7.45 3.12 -22.29
N GLU A 49 -7.33 3.56 -21.04
CA GLU A 49 -7.95 2.85 -19.91
C GLU A 49 -9.47 3.05 -19.92
N GLU A 50 -10.19 1.98 -20.26
CA GLU A 50 -11.65 1.90 -20.20
C GLU A 50 -12.15 1.41 -18.85
N GLU A 51 -13.45 1.42 -18.62
CA GLU A 51 -14.05 0.95 -17.37
C GLU A 51 -13.76 -0.52 -17.09
N LYS A 52 -13.72 -1.38 -18.12
CA LYS A 52 -13.37 -2.81 -17.97
C LYS A 52 -11.96 -2.99 -17.38
N HIS A 53 -10.99 -2.17 -17.84
CA HIS A 53 -9.61 -2.24 -17.37
C HIS A 53 -9.47 -1.76 -15.92
N PHE A 54 -10.26 -0.73 -15.57
CA PHE A 54 -10.33 -0.24 -14.20
C PHE A 54 -10.98 -1.29 -13.26
N GLN A 55 -12.04 -1.97 -13.69
CA GLN A 55 -12.65 -3.05 -12.91
C GLN A 55 -11.67 -4.21 -12.71
N GLU A 56 -10.93 -4.62 -13.75
CA GLU A 56 -9.85 -5.61 -13.64
C GLU A 56 -8.80 -5.21 -12.59
N MET A 57 -8.47 -3.93 -12.49
CA MET A 57 -7.54 -3.42 -11.47
C MET A 57 -8.14 -3.48 -10.07
N CYS A 58 -9.42 -3.14 -9.89
CA CYS A 58 -10.11 -3.30 -8.61
C CYS A 58 -10.11 -4.76 -8.14
N ASP A 59 -10.42 -5.68 -9.05
CA ASP A 59 -10.42 -7.11 -8.76
C ASP A 59 -9.02 -7.63 -8.43
N PHE A 60 -7.99 -7.14 -9.14
CA PHE A 60 -6.59 -7.45 -8.87
C PHE A 60 -6.16 -7.00 -7.47
N VAL A 61 -6.51 -5.78 -7.06
CA VAL A 61 -6.20 -5.25 -5.72
C VAL A 61 -6.95 -6.05 -4.64
N SER A 62 -8.24 -6.35 -4.86
CA SER A 62 -9.08 -7.12 -3.93
C SER A 62 -8.54 -8.53 -3.67
N ARG A 63 -8.05 -9.21 -4.73
CA ARG A 63 -7.52 -10.58 -4.61
C ARG A 63 -6.16 -10.62 -3.92
N ASN A 64 -5.27 -9.70 -4.30
CA ASN A 64 -3.89 -9.75 -3.84
C ASN A 64 -3.69 -9.16 -2.44
N LYS A 65 -4.60 -8.31 -1.98
CA LYS A 65 -4.57 -7.69 -0.64
C LYS A 65 -3.16 -7.20 -0.29
N PHE A 66 -2.73 -6.12 -0.96
CA PHE A 66 -1.42 -5.52 -0.71
C PHE A 66 -1.36 -4.88 0.67
N ASP A 67 -0.26 -5.06 1.39
CA ASP A 67 -0.03 -4.41 2.68
C ASP A 67 0.09 -2.90 2.50
N ARG A 68 0.79 -2.48 1.46
CA ARG A 68 1.03 -1.07 1.14
C ARG A 68 0.78 -0.85 -0.35
N LEU A 69 -0.14 0.03 -0.68
CA LEU A 69 -0.47 0.39 -2.06
C LEU A 69 -0.49 1.91 -2.21
N GLY A 70 0.37 2.43 -3.07
CA GLY A 70 0.29 3.78 -3.60
C GLY A 70 -0.47 3.80 -4.92
N VAL A 71 -1.26 4.84 -5.15
CA VAL A 71 -1.95 5.06 -6.43
C VAL A 71 -1.60 6.45 -6.93
N PHE A 72 -1.34 6.58 -8.23
CA PHE A 72 -1.15 7.87 -8.90
C PHE A 72 -2.11 7.99 -10.07
N THR A 73 -2.55 9.20 -10.35
CA THR A 73 -3.19 9.50 -11.62
C THR A 73 -2.13 9.58 -12.71
N TYR A 74 -2.45 9.13 -13.91
CA TYR A 74 -1.57 9.25 -15.07
C TYR A 74 -1.22 10.72 -15.32
N SER A 75 0.07 11.01 -15.52
CA SER A 75 0.60 12.28 -15.97
C SER A 75 1.22 12.10 -17.36
N HIS A 76 0.91 13.01 -18.26
CA HIS A 76 1.34 12.95 -19.66
C HIS A 76 2.77 13.49 -19.83
N GLU A 77 3.76 12.68 -19.44
CA GLU A 77 5.17 13.05 -19.35
C GLU A 77 5.90 12.87 -20.70
N GLU A 78 6.54 13.93 -21.18
CA GLU A 78 7.39 13.89 -22.37
C GLU A 78 8.50 12.85 -22.26
N GLY A 79 8.90 12.26 -23.40
CA GLY A 79 9.96 11.25 -23.46
C GLY A 79 9.53 9.85 -23.00
N THR A 80 8.31 9.65 -22.56
CA THR A 80 7.76 8.32 -22.27
C THR A 80 7.05 7.73 -23.49
N HIS A 81 6.97 6.39 -23.57
CA HIS A 81 6.18 5.74 -24.63
C HIS A 81 4.71 6.14 -24.56
N SER A 82 4.17 6.23 -23.36
CA SER A 82 2.76 6.58 -23.16
C SER A 82 2.41 7.99 -23.63
N HIS A 83 3.40 8.89 -23.74
CA HIS A 83 3.21 10.23 -24.31
C HIS A 83 2.80 10.21 -25.79
N SER A 84 3.12 9.12 -26.52
CA SER A 84 2.70 9.00 -27.93
C SER A 84 1.20 8.71 -28.11
N PHE A 85 0.48 8.37 -27.04
CA PHE A 85 -0.96 8.18 -27.06
C PHE A 85 -1.68 9.49 -26.73
N GLU A 86 -2.86 9.69 -27.28
CA GLU A 86 -3.75 10.76 -26.86
C GLU A 86 -4.23 10.53 -25.43
N ASP A 87 -4.07 11.52 -24.53
CA ASP A 87 -4.59 11.45 -23.16
C ASP A 87 -6.11 11.66 -23.16
N ASN A 88 -6.82 10.59 -23.46
CA ASN A 88 -8.27 10.58 -23.67
C ASN A 88 -9.08 10.27 -22.41
N VAL A 89 -8.44 10.13 -21.24
CA VAL A 89 -9.14 9.89 -19.96
C VAL A 89 -9.29 11.22 -19.21
N PRO A 90 -10.52 11.74 -19.03
CA PRO A 90 -10.73 13.00 -18.33
C PRO A 90 -10.20 12.99 -16.90
N GLU A 91 -9.67 14.11 -16.41
CA GLU A 91 -9.15 14.26 -15.04
C GLU A 91 -10.19 13.91 -13.96
N THR A 92 -11.47 14.19 -14.20
CA THR A 92 -12.56 13.81 -13.30
C THR A 92 -12.70 12.30 -13.16
N VAL A 93 -12.46 11.56 -14.26
CA VAL A 93 -12.46 10.08 -14.26
C VAL A 93 -11.21 9.54 -13.56
N LYS A 94 -10.02 10.08 -13.85
CA LYS A 94 -8.77 9.72 -13.17
C LYS A 94 -8.92 9.88 -11.65
N ARG A 95 -9.45 11.03 -11.20
CA ARG A 95 -9.68 11.32 -9.78
C ARG A 95 -10.70 10.36 -9.13
N LYS A 96 -11.79 10.05 -9.84
CA LYS A 96 -12.79 9.08 -9.37
C LYS A 96 -12.15 7.70 -9.18
N ARG A 97 -11.39 7.23 -10.16
CA ARG A 97 -10.69 5.94 -10.13
C ARG A 97 -9.66 5.89 -9.00
N TYR A 98 -8.86 6.95 -8.84
CA TYR A 98 -7.94 7.11 -7.71
C TYR A 98 -8.65 6.94 -6.38
N ASN A 99 -9.72 7.71 -6.14
CA ASN A 99 -10.47 7.65 -4.88
C ASN A 99 -11.07 6.26 -4.62
N SER A 100 -11.55 5.58 -5.67
CA SER A 100 -12.12 4.24 -5.56
C SER A 100 -11.08 3.21 -5.13
N ILE A 101 -9.89 3.19 -5.76
CA ILE A 101 -8.80 2.28 -5.37
C ILE A 101 -8.28 2.61 -3.96
N MET A 102 -8.11 3.89 -3.62
CA MET A 102 -7.67 4.28 -2.28
C MET A 102 -8.68 3.89 -1.19
N SER A 103 -9.98 4.01 -1.47
CA SER A 103 -11.04 3.55 -0.55
C SER A 103 -11.04 2.02 -0.40
N LEU A 104 -10.80 1.29 -1.48
CA LEU A 104 -10.65 -0.17 -1.44
C LEU A 104 -9.42 -0.56 -0.61
N GLN A 105 -8.26 0.07 -0.88
CA GLN A 105 -7.04 -0.20 -0.14
C GLN A 105 -7.15 0.16 1.34
N GLN A 106 -7.87 1.21 1.69
CA GLN A 106 -8.12 1.57 3.09
C GLN A 106 -8.82 0.45 3.85
N LYS A 107 -9.81 -0.20 3.23
CA LYS A 107 -10.52 -1.36 3.84
C LYS A 107 -9.57 -2.54 3.99
N ILE A 108 -8.79 -2.86 2.95
CA ILE A 108 -7.80 -3.95 2.96
C ILE A 108 -6.75 -3.70 4.06
N SER A 109 -6.21 -2.48 4.12
CA SER A 109 -5.22 -2.09 5.14
C SER A 109 -5.78 -2.23 6.55
N HIS A 110 -7.05 -1.84 6.75
CA HIS A 110 -7.72 -2.02 8.04
C HIS A 110 -7.86 -3.50 8.42
N GLU A 111 -8.30 -4.36 7.49
CA GLU A 111 -8.40 -5.82 7.72
C GLU A 111 -7.05 -6.41 8.12
N ILE A 112 -5.98 -6.13 7.36
CA ILE A 112 -4.61 -6.60 7.63
C ILE A 112 -4.11 -6.09 9.00
N ASN A 113 -4.39 -4.84 9.33
CA ASN A 113 -3.98 -4.27 10.61
C ASN A 113 -4.76 -4.88 11.79
N GLN A 114 -6.03 -5.23 11.62
CA GLN A 114 -6.81 -5.94 12.64
C GLN A 114 -6.21 -7.32 12.98
N GLU A 115 -5.64 -8.03 11.99
CA GLU A 115 -4.97 -9.33 12.21
C GLU A 115 -3.69 -9.20 13.06
N LYS A 116 -3.13 -7.99 13.18
CA LYS A 116 -1.95 -7.70 14.02
C LYS A 116 -2.30 -7.45 15.49
N VAL A 117 -3.57 -7.20 15.81
CA VAL A 117 -4.00 -6.95 17.20
C VAL A 117 -3.74 -8.19 18.07
N GLY A 118 -3.11 -7.96 19.21
CA GLY A 118 -2.68 -9.03 20.15
C GLY A 118 -1.28 -9.57 19.88
N LYS A 119 -0.71 -9.34 18.67
CA LYS A 119 0.67 -9.73 18.33
C LYS A 119 1.68 -8.73 18.89
N THR A 120 2.93 -9.17 19.04
CA THR A 120 4.06 -8.35 19.47
C THR A 120 5.02 -8.15 18.30
N PHE A 121 5.45 -6.91 18.10
CA PHE A 121 6.41 -6.53 17.06
C PHE A 121 7.59 -5.77 17.68
N LYS A 122 8.76 -5.94 17.10
CA LYS A 122 9.90 -5.07 17.35
C LYS A 122 9.68 -3.76 16.61
N VAL A 123 9.63 -2.66 17.36
CA VAL A 123 9.33 -1.31 16.86
C VAL A 123 10.51 -0.39 17.10
N LEU A 124 11.01 0.25 16.05
CA LEU A 124 11.97 1.33 16.12
C LEU A 124 11.24 2.63 16.42
N ILE A 125 11.64 3.35 17.46
CA ILE A 125 11.04 4.65 17.78
C ILE A 125 11.68 5.74 16.90
N ASP A 126 10.86 6.38 16.07
CA ASP A 126 11.29 7.43 15.15
C ASP A 126 11.20 8.83 15.77
N ARG A 127 10.16 9.09 16.58
CA ARG A 127 9.89 10.38 17.22
C ARG A 127 8.97 10.25 18.42
N GLY A 128 8.90 11.32 19.22
CA GLY A 128 7.94 11.42 20.33
C GLY A 128 7.41 12.84 20.47
N ASP A 129 6.21 12.96 21.03
CA ASP A 129 5.60 14.20 21.48
C ASP A 129 5.21 14.11 22.96
N LYS A 130 4.42 15.09 23.46
CA LYS A 130 3.97 15.13 24.87
C LYS A 130 3.07 13.95 25.25
N ASN A 131 2.38 13.32 24.30
CA ASN A 131 1.34 12.34 24.53
C ASN A 131 1.69 10.94 24.02
N ASN A 132 2.50 10.86 22.95
CA ASN A 132 2.78 9.63 22.25
C ASN A 132 4.23 9.53 21.78
N TYR A 133 4.71 8.30 21.67
CA TYR A 133 5.82 7.92 20.82
C TYR A 133 5.28 7.35 19.52
N PHE A 134 6.01 7.53 18.44
CA PHE A 134 5.72 7.03 17.11
C PHE A 134 6.91 6.23 16.62
N GLY A 135 6.64 5.05 16.15
CA GLY A 135 7.66 4.17 15.62
C GLY A 135 7.13 3.33 14.47
N ARG A 136 7.98 2.50 13.92
CA ARG A 136 7.65 1.61 12.82
C ARG A 136 8.12 0.19 13.06
N THR A 137 7.43 -0.76 12.44
CA THR A 137 7.84 -2.16 12.41
C THR A 137 8.86 -2.39 11.29
N GLU A 138 9.44 -3.59 11.21
CA GLU A 138 10.32 -3.99 10.11
C GLU A 138 9.67 -3.98 8.72
N PHE A 139 8.33 -3.94 8.66
CA PHE A 139 7.54 -3.92 7.43
C PHE A 139 7.25 -2.52 6.89
N ASP A 140 7.61 -1.48 7.64
CA ASP A 140 7.20 -0.11 7.38
C ASP A 140 8.40 0.79 7.05
N SER A 141 8.27 1.59 5.98
CA SER A 141 9.25 2.62 5.63
C SER A 141 8.98 3.91 6.43
N PRO A 142 10.04 4.65 6.81
CA PRO A 142 9.88 5.93 7.51
C PRO A 142 9.10 6.94 6.67
N GLU A 143 8.24 7.73 7.31
CA GLU A 143 7.50 8.87 6.74
C GLU A 143 6.49 8.54 5.62
N VAL A 144 6.44 7.30 5.15
CA VAL A 144 5.59 6.89 4.02
C VAL A 144 4.52 5.89 4.42
N ASP A 145 4.84 5.00 5.38
CA ASP A 145 3.97 3.92 5.79
C ASP A 145 3.30 4.16 7.13
N ASN A 146 2.65 3.11 7.63
CA ASN A 146 1.94 3.12 8.89
C ASN A 146 2.87 3.32 10.07
N GLU A 147 2.37 4.02 11.08
CA GLU A 147 3.06 4.18 12.34
C GLU A 147 2.47 3.28 13.43
N VAL A 148 3.32 2.91 14.38
CA VAL A 148 2.89 2.35 15.67
C VAL A 148 2.87 3.48 16.69
N ILE A 149 1.67 3.84 17.15
CA ILE A 149 1.42 4.90 18.12
C ILE A 149 1.46 4.28 19.52
N ILE A 150 2.36 4.75 20.38
CA ILE A 150 2.55 4.26 21.75
C ILE A 150 2.28 5.41 22.71
N PRO A 151 1.15 5.38 23.46
CA PRO A 151 0.86 6.43 24.44
C PRO A 151 1.93 6.54 25.53
N VAL A 152 2.34 7.75 25.85
CA VAL A 152 3.26 8.06 26.96
C VAL A 152 2.53 7.80 28.29
N LYS A 153 2.57 6.56 28.76
CA LYS A 153 2.08 6.18 30.09
C LYS A 153 3.26 5.61 30.88
N ASN A 154 3.95 6.44 31.65
CA ASN A 154 5.02 6.04 32.55
C ASN A 154 6.24 5.33 31.89
N SER A 155 6.39 5.42 30.59
CA SER A 155 7.52 4.85 29.85
C SER A 155 8.34 5.96 29.22
N HIS A 156 9.66 5.93 29.48
CA HIS A 156 10.63 6.80 28.81
C HIS A 156 11.29 6.01 27.69
N LEU A 157 10.81 6.21 26.44
CA LEU A 157 11.41 5.60 25.26
C LEU A 157 12.45 6.56 24.65
N ARG A 158 13.50 5.97 24.08
CA ARG A 158 14.52 6.73 23.36
C ARG A 158 14.30 6.63 21.88
N VAL A 159 14.34 7.76 21.18
CA VAL A 159 14.32 7.81 19.72
C VAL A 159 15.58 7.11 19.19
N GLY A 160 15.42 6.30 18.14
CA GLY A 160 16.48 5.49 17.55
C GLY A 160 16.68 4.11 18.20
N GLU A 161 15.94 3.77 19.24
CA GLU A 161 16.02 2.48 19.93
C GLU A 161 14.84 1.56 19.58
N PHE A 162 15.05 0.25 19.69
CA PHE A 162 14.05 -0.78 19.44
C PHE A 162 13.38 -1.24 20.72
N TYR A 163 12.07 -1.45 20.67
CA TYR A 163 11.27 -1.98 21.78
C TYR A 163 10.31 -3.03 21.31
N ASP A 164 10.01 -4.02 22.17
CA ASP A 164 8.95 -5.00 21.93
C ASP A 164 7.61 -4.42 22.32
N VAL A 165 6.75 -4.25 21.32
CA VAL A 165 5.45 -3.56 21.43
C VAL A 165 4.32 -4.53 21.12
N LYS A 166 3.42 -4.72 22.08
CA LYS A 166 2.17 -5.46 21.85
C LYS A 166 1.13 -4.53 21.24
N ILE A 167 0.60 -4.91 20.07
CA ILE A 167 -0.48 -4.18 19.42
C ILE A 167 -1.78 -4.39 20.18
N VAL A 168 -2.45 -3.31 20.57
CA VAL A 168 -3.70 -3.33 21.35
C VAL A 168 -4.91 -2.89 20.55
N SER A 169 -4.72 -2.10 19.51
CA SER A 169 -5.78 -1.75 18.54
C SER A 169 -5.19 -1.36 17.21
N ALA A 170 -6.02 -1.35 16.18
CA ALA A 170 -5.65 -0.98 14.82
C ALA A 170 -6.61 0.07 14.26
N ARG A 171 -6.06 1.02 13.50
CA ARG A 171 -6.77 1.96 12.66
C ARG A 171 -6.68 1.52 11.20
N ALA A 172 -7.25 2.29 10.30
CA ALA A 172 -7.16 1.99 8.87
C ALA A 172 -5.71 1.91 8.39
N TYR A 173 -4.84 2.79 8.88
CA TYR A 173 -3.43 2.84 8.51
C TYR A 173 -2.49 2.59 9.69
N ASP A 174 -2.79 3.08 10.89
CA ASP A 174 -1.87 3.01 12.02
C ASP A 174 -2.24 1.93 13.02
N LEU A 175 -1.27 1.51 13.79
CA LEU A 175 -1.40 0.60 14.91
C LEU A 175 -1.28 1.36 16.22
N VAL A 176 -1.95 0.91 17.27
CA VAL A 176 -1.74 1.40 18.63
C VAL A 176 -1.13 0.28 19.45
N GLY A 177 -0.03 0.56 20.11
CA GLY A 177 0.72 -0.40 20.88
C GLY A 177 0.96 0.00 22.32
N LYS A 178 1.39 -0.98 23.12
CA LYS A 178 1.93 -0.79 24.46
C LYS A 178 3.26 -1.55 24.58
N ILE A 179 4.19 -0.99 25.32
CA ILE A 179 5.46 -1.65 25.69
C ILE A 179 5.17 -2.86 26.58
N LEU A 180 5.94 -3.92 26.38
CA LEU A 180 5.95 -5.13 27.21
C LEU A 180 6.87 -4.98 28.41
#